data_0a9862d3335f39aed0af64d526f05238
#
_entry.id   0a9862d3335f39aed0af64d526f05238
#
_cell.length_a   1.000
_cell.length_b   1.000
_cell.length_c   1.000
_cell.angle_alpha   90.00
_cell.angle_beta   90.00
_cell.angle_gamma   90.00
#
_symmetry.space_group_name_H-M   'P 1'
#
loop_
_entity.id
_entity.type
_entity.pdbx_description
1 polymer ?
#
loop_
_entity_poly.entity_id
_entity_poly.type
_entity_poly.pdbx_seq_one_letter_code
_entity_poly.pdbx_strand_id
1 'polypeptide(L)'
;MRLLIAEDELDLAEALTVFFERNHFTVDAVHNGADAYDYGVSGEYDAIILDMMMPKMNGIQVLERLRAEGVKTPIMMLTAKGQKEDRITGFDAGADDYLPKPFDPDELITRVRAMLRRSQSYQPSLLACGDLTLDPASGLLQCGDTSLRLGGREFQIMELFMRSPRQVFSAEHIMERIWGWDNEAEINVVWVNISNLRKKLKSIGSRVTLRANRGLGYELEDAT
;
A
#
# COMPACT_ATOMS: atom_id res chain seq x y z
N MET A 1 -2.33 -1.93 -1.53
CA MET A 1 -1.79 -0.76 -0.80
C MET A 1 -0.29 -0.70 -0.96
N ARG A 2 0.29 0.49 -1.11
CA ARG A 2 1.73 0.70 -1.37
C ARG A 2 2.38 1.40 -0.18
N LEU A 3 3.51 0.87 0.30
CA LEU A 3 4.28 1.40 1.43
C LEU A 3 5.65 1.85 0.95
N LEU A 4 6.14 2.95 1.51
CA LEU A 4 7.56 3.30 1.49
C LEU A 4 8.16 2.91 2.84
N ILE A 5 9.24 2.15 2.82
CA ILE A 5 10.03 1.82 4.02
C ILE A 5 11.39 2.47 3.87
N ALA A 6 11.73 3.36 4.79
CA ALA A 6 13.02 4.02 4.88
C ALA A 6 13.75 3.53 6.12
N GLU A 7 14.77 2.68 5.91
CA GLU A 7 15.53 1.99 6.97
C GLU A 7 16.94 1.74 6.45
N ASP A 8 17.96 2.18 7.18
CA ASP A 8 19.36 2.06 6.76
C ASP A 8 19.98 0.69 7.10
N GLU A 9 19.40 -0.05 8.05
CA GLU A 9 19.80 -1.43 8.33
C GLU A 9 19.19 -2.37 7.29
N LEU A 10 20.02 -2.83 6.32
CA LEU A 10 19.57 -3.60 5.16
C LEU A 10 18.81 -4.87 5.52
N ASP A 11 19.30 -5.61 6.55
CA ASP A 11 18.66 -6.87 6.98
C ASP A 11 17.25 -6.62 7.54
N LEU A 12 17.08 -5.52 8.29
CA LEU A 12 15.77 -5.13 8.81
C LEU A 12 14.85 -4.64 7.69
N ALA A 13 15.35 -3.83 6.77
CA ALA A 13 14.60 -3.37 5.61
C ALA A 13 14.09 -4.53 4.75
N GLU A 14 14.95 -5.53 4.47
CA GLU A 14 14.58 -6.74 3.73
C GLU A 14 13.53 -7.57 4.49
N ALA A 15 13.73 -7.78 5.79
CA ALA A 15 12.78 -8.54 6.63
C ALA A 15 11.39 -7.86 6.65
N LEU A 16 11.35 -6.53 6.79
CA LEU A 16 10.11 -5.76 6.75
C LEU A 16 9.44 -5.82 5.38
N THR A 17 10.23 -5.70 4.31
CA THR A 17 9.72 -5.82 2.92
C THR A 17 9.02 -7.15 2.72
N VAL A 18 9.69 -8.26 3.02
CA VAL A 18 9.12 -9.61 2.89
C VAL A 18 7.87 -9.76 3.78
N PHE A 19 7.91 -9.23 5.00
CA PHE A 19 6.78 -9.30 5.93
C PHE A 19 5.54 -8.55 5.38
N PHE A 20 5.70 -7.32 4.90
CA PHE A 20 4.60 -6.54 4.36
C PHE A 20 4.09 -7.07 3.02
N GLU A 21 4.97 -7.58 2.15
CA GLU A 21 4.55 -8.22 0.90
C GLU A 21 3.70 -9.48 1.13
N ARG A 22 4.04 -10.30 2.13
CA ARG A 22 3.20 -11.44 2.57
C ARG A 22 1.83 -11.00 3.10
N ASN A 23 1.74 -9.78 3.59
CA ASN A 23 0.51 -9.17 4.07
C ASN A 23 -0.22 -8.32 3.00
N HIS A 24 0.09 -8.55 1.72
CA HIS A 24 -0.52 -7.95 0.52
C HIS A 24 -0.25 -6.46 0.33
N PHE A 25 0.86 -5.94 0.86
CA PHE A 25 1.34 -4.61 0.50
C PHE A 25 2.31 -4.69 -0.68
N THR A 26 2.40 -3.62 -1.46
CA THR A 26 3.54 -3.34 -2.33
C THR A 26 4.51 -2.49 -1.54
N VAL A 27 5.78 -2.81 -1.56
CA VAL A 27 6.80 -2.12 -0.75
C VAL A 27 7.90 -1.60 -1.67
N ASP A 28 8.24 -0.32 -1.50
CA ASP A 28 9.49 0.25 -1.95
C ASP A 28 10.36 0.48 -0.70
N ALA A 29 11.60 0.01 -0.73
CA ALA A 29 12.55 0.18 0.36
C ALA A 29 13.70 1.09 -0.05
N VAL A 30 14.03 2.06 0.81
CA VAL A 30 15.16 2.98 0.63
C VAL A 30 16.01 3.01 1.91
N HIS A 31 17.29 3.32 1.78
CA HIS A 31 18.26 3.09 2.85
C HIS A 31 18.95 4.38 3.34
N ASN A 32 18.38 5.52 3.04
CA ASN A 32 18.84 6.81 3.54
C ASN A 32 17.75 7.87 3.42
N GLY A 33 17.88 8.94 4.19
CA GLY A 33 16.85 9.97 4.25
C GLY A 33 16.70 10.83 2.99
N ALA A 34 17.74 10.95 2.15
CA ALA A 34 17.61 11.70 0.88
C ALA A 34 16.69 10.96 -0.09
N ASP A 35 16.92 9.66 -0.28
CA ASP A 35 16.07 8.83 -1.12
C ASP A 35 14.65 8.71 -0.52
N ALA A 36 14.53 8.63 0.83
CA ALA A 36 13.23 8.64 1.50
C ALA A 36 12.43 9.91 1.21
N TYR A 37 13.08 11.07 1.17
CA TYR A 37 12.44 12.31 0.80
C TYR A 37 12.02 12.31 -0.68
N ASP A 38 12.93 11.97 -1.59
CA ASP A 38 12.67 11.99 -3.04
C ASP A 38 11.52 11.05 -3.42
N TYR A 39 11.51 9.83 -2.87
CA TYR A 39 10.43 8.87 -3.06
C TYR A 39 9.13 9.33 -2.40
N GLY A 40 9.21 9.87 -1.19
CA GLY A 40 8.04 10.36 -0.45
C GLY A 40 7.32 11.52 -1.11
N VAL A 41 8.04 12.40 -1.81
CA VAL A 41 7.46 13.53 -2.57
C VAL A 41 6.89 13.08 -3.90
N SER A 42 7.61 12.20 -4.63
CA SER A 42 7.26 11.80 -5.99
C SER A 42 6.30 10.62 -6.07
N GLY A 43 6.28 9.76 -5.04
CA GLY A 43 5.52 8.52 -5.04
C GLY A 43 4.10 8.65 -4.46
N GLU A 44 3.19 7.83 -4.98
CA GLU A 44 1.86 7.66 -4.43
C GLU A 44 1.84 6.53 -3.39
N TYR A 45 2.19 6.84 -2.15
CA TYR A 45 2.19 5.89 -1.04
C TYR A 45 0.93 6.03 -0.18
N ASP A 46 0.43 4.90 0.30
CA ASP A 46 -0.67 4.84 1.26
C ASP A 46 -0.18 5.10 2.69
N ALA A 47 1.07 4.69 3.01
CA ALA A 47 1.77 5.04 4.25
C ALA A 47 3.29 5.00 4.04
N ILE A 48 4.02 5.69 4.93
CA ILE A 48 5.48 5.71 4.99
C ILE A 48 5.90 5.20 6.37
N ILE A 49 6.85 4.27 6.41
CA ILE A 49 7.54 3.83 7.62
C ILE A 49 8.95 4.41 7.55
N LEU A 50 9.34 5.18 8.55
CA LEU A 50 10.52 6.02 8.51
C LEU A 50 11.37 5.82 9.76
N ASP A 51 12.59 5.31 9.60
CA ASP A 51 13.53 5.26 10.71
C ASP A 51 14.02 6.67 11.09
N MET A 52 14.18 6.91 12.36
CA MET A 52 14.72 8.17 12.86
C MET A 52 16.19 8.37 12.51
N MET A 53 16.98 7.31 12.54
CA MET A 53 18.45 7.38 12.40
C MET A 53 18.86 6.86 11.03
N MET A 54 18.99 7.75 10.08
CA MET A 54 19.44 7.41 8.71
C MET A 54 20.58 8.31 8.25
N PRO A 55 21.45 7.81 7.34
CA PRO A 55 22.48 8.63 6.72
C PRO A 55 21.88 9.69 5.77
N LYS A 56 22.67 10.71 5.45
CA LYS A 56 22.36 11.88 4.62
C LYS A 56 21.30 12.82 5.22
N MET A 57 20.18 12.31 5.70
CA MET A 57 19.11 13.07 6.32
C MET A 57 18.42 12.16 7.35
N ASN A 58 18.25 12.64 8.58
CA ASN A 58 17.55 11.87 9.60
C ASN A 58 16.03 11.86 9.37
N GLY A 59 15.33 10.91 10.00
CA GLY A 59 13.89 10.72 9.78
C GLY A 59 13.05 11.94 10.16
N ILE A 60 13.42 12.71 11.19
CA ILE A 60 12.68 13.93 11.55
C ILE A 60 12.81 14.98 10.45
N GLN A 61 14.01 15.17 9.91
CA GLN A 61 14.22 16.12 8.82
C GLN A 61 13.46 15.71 7.54
N VAL A 62 13.40 14.40 7.26
CA VAL A 62 12.57 13.89 6.14
C VAL A 62 11.10 14.20 6.38
N LEU A 63 10.58 13.89 7.57
CA LEU A 63 9.20 14.15 7.95
C LEU A 63 8.82 15.64 7.80
N GLU A 64 9.62 16.54 8.38
CA GLU A 64 9.40 17.98 8.32
C GLU A 64 9.36 18.49 6.88
N ARG A 65 10.29 18.03 6.03
CA ARG A 65 10.33 18.41 4.61
C ARG A 65 9.13 17.88 3.84
N LEU A 66 8.75 16.61 4.04
CA LEU A 66 7.55 16.04 3.40
C LEU A 66 6.30 16.82 3.80
N ARG A 67 6.16 17.21 5.06
CA ARG A 67 5.04 18.01 5.53
C ARG A 67 5.06 19.44 4.97
N ALA A 68 6.25 20.05 4.80
CA ALA A 68 6.40 21.36 4.17
C ALA A 68 6.01 21.35 2.68
N GLU A 69 6.24 20.23 1.96
CA GLU A 69 5.78 20.01 0.58
C GLU A 69 4.28 19.66 0.49
N GLY A 70 3.59 19.59 1.62
CA GLY A 70 2.15 19.27 1.66
C GLY A 70 1.81 17.79 1.52
N VAL A 71 2.79 16.89 1.66
CA VAL A 71 2.55 15.45 1.66
C VAL A 71 1.71 15.07 2.88
N LYS A 72 0.52 14.52 2.64
CA LYS A 72 -0.46 14.12 3.66
C LYS A 72 -0.44 12.63 3.96
N THR A 73 0.40 11.88 3.26
CA THR A 73 0.57 10.44 3.49
C THR A 73 0.88 10.18 4.96
N PRO A 74 0.19 9.22 5.62
CA PRO A 74 0.48 8.87 7.00
C PRO A 74 1.90 8.36 7.15
N ILE A 75 2.59 8.86 8.20
CA ILE A 75 3.99 8.51 8.48
C ILE A 75 4.10 7.90 9.86
N MET A 76 4.64 6.68 9.92
CA MET A 76 5.06 6.02 11.16
C MET A 76 6.56 6.17 11.35
N MET A 77 6.96 6.66 12.52
CA MET A 77 8.36 6.76 12.89
C MET A 77 8.81 5.52 13.66
N LEU A 78 9.93 4.90 13.24
CA LEU A 78 10.62 3.89 14.03
C LEU A 78 11.69 4.59 14.88
N THR A 79 11.70 4.35 16.20
CA THR A 79 12.56 5.09 17.13
C THR A 79 13.38 4.15 17.98
N ALA A 80 14.59 4.58 18.42
CA ALA A 80 15.36 3.85 19.42
C ALA A 80 14.65 3.92 20.78
N LYS A 81 14.69 2.81 21.54
CA LYS A 81 14.09 2.71 22.89
C LYS A 81 14.79 3.67 23.86
N GLY A 82 14.09 4.66 24.40
CA GLY A 82 14.59 5.52 25.48
C GLY A 82 14.53 7.03 25.25
N GLN A 83 14.25 7.48 24.05
CA GLN A 83 14.20 8.93 23.73
C GLN A 83 12.77 9.46 23.87
N LYS A 84 12.35 9.75 25.14
CA LYS A 84 11.05 10.40 25.41
C LYS A 84 10.96 11.78 24.75
N GLU A 85 12.09 12.48 24.67
CA GLU A 85 12.20 13.82 24.09
C GLU A 85 11.99 13.79 22.57
N ASP A 86 12.50 12.78 21.87
CA ASP A 86 12.32 12.64 20.42
C ASP A 86 10.87 12.32 20.03
N ARG A 87 10.11 11.66 20.91
CA ARG A 87 8.67 11.39 20.67
C ARG A 87 7.84 12.66 20.74
N ILE A 88 8.18 13.59 21.63
CA ILE A 88 7.46 14.87 21.76
C ILE A 88 7.79 15.76 20.57
N THR A 89 9.07 15.88 20.21
CA THR A 89 9.54 16.66 19.05
C THR A 89 8.94 16.14 17.75
N GLY A 90 8.79 14.84 17.62
CA GLY A 90 8.28 14.23 16.39
C GLY A 90 6.74 14.31 16.23
N PHE A 91 5.94 14.28 17.33
CA PHE A 91 4.50 14.57 17.23
C PHE A 91 4.26 16.01 16.79
N ASP A 92 5.07 16.96 17.30
CA ASP A 92 5.01 18.35 16.85
C ASP A 92 5.47 18.50 15.38
N ALA A 93 6.34 17.61 14.89
CA ALA A 93 6.80 17.54 13.50
C ALA A 93 5.76 16.92 12.52
N GLY A 94 4.67 16.36 13.02
CA GLY A 94 3.55 15.87 12.20
C GLY A 94 3.58 14.39 11.81
N ALA A 95 4.23 13.53 12.62
CA ALA A 95 4.09 12.07 12.48
C ALA A 95 2.72 11.59 12.98
N ASP A 96 2.21 10.51 12.38
CA ASP A 96 0.90 9.94 12.70
C ASP A 96 0.97 8.86 13.79
N ASP A 97 2.11 8.17 13.92
CA ASP A 97 2.37 7.18 14.99
C ASP A 97 3.88 6.96 15.18
N TYR A 98 4.24 6.33 16.31
CA TYR A 98 5.61 6.01 16.71
C TYR A 98 5.70 4.58 17.22
N LEU A 99 6.75 3.86 16.82
CA LEU A 99 7.01 2.51 17.30
C LEU A 99 8.48 2.36 17.73
N PRO A 100 8.76 2.12 19.03
CA PRO A 100 10.14 1.93 19.51
C PRO A 100 10.75 0.61 19.03
N LYS A 101 12.00 0.63 18.59
CA LYS A 101 12.84 -0.55 18.36
C LYS A 101 13.36 -1.09 19.71
N PRO A 102 13.41 -2.42 19.95
CA PRO A 102 12.88 -3.49 19.08
C PRO A 102 11.35 -3.60 19.18
N PHE A 103 10.70 -3.93 18.07
CA PHE A 103 9.26 -4.07 17.98
C PHE A 103 8.85 -5.46 17.46
N ASP A 104 7.63 -5.83 17.72
CA ASP A 104 6.97 -6.99 17.11
C ASP A 104 6.42 -6.62 15.73
N PRO A 105 6.74 -7.39 14.65
CA PRO A 105 6.17 -7.15 13.33
C PRO A 105 4.63 -7.14 13.29
N ASP A 106 3.97 -7.94 14.12
CA ASP A 106 2.50 -7.96 14.23
C ASP A 106 1.95 -6.68 14.88
N GLU A 107 2.70 -6.06 15.81
CA GLU A 107 2.38 -4.74 16.34
C GLU A 107 2.53 -3.68 15.25
N LEU A 108 3.64 -3.70 14.50
CA LEU A 108 3.91 -2.75 13.43
C LEU A 108 2.79 -2.75 12.38
N ILE A 109 2.42 -3.91 11.85
CA ILE A 109 1.37 -3.98 10.83
C ILE A 109 0.00 -3.57 11.36
N THR A 110 -0.29 -3.89 12.63
CA THR A 110 -1.54 -3.48 13.28
C THR A 110 -1.65 -1.96 13.36
N ARG A 111 -0.56 -1.27 13.70
CA ARG A 111 -0.47 0.18 13.77
C ARG A 111 -0.54 0.82 12.38
N VAL A 112 0.18 0.28 11.38
CA VAL A 112 0.10 0.72 9.98
C VAL A 112 -1.34 0.63 9.47
N ARG A 113 -2.02 -0.49 9.69
CA ARG A 113 -3.44 -0.64 9.33
C ARG A 113 -4.34 0.36 10.07
N ALA A 114 -4.03 0.68 11.32
CA ALA A 114 -4.77 1.69 12.09
C ALA A 114 -4.56 3.11 11.54
N MET A 115 -3.34 3.48 11.14
CA MET A 115 -3.06 4.76 10.47
C MET A 115 -3.80 4.87 9.15
N LEU A 116 -3.72 3.84 8.32
CA LEU A 116 -4.44 3.78 7.04
C LEU A 116 -5.96 3.95 7.22
N ARG A 117 -6.54 3.42 8.30
CA ARG A 117 -7.96 3.64 8.64
C ARG A 117 -8.28 5.09 8.96
N ARG A 118 -7.40 5.81 9.62
CA ARG A 118 -7.63 7.20 10.04
C ARG A 118 -7.50 8.19 8.87
N SER A 119 -6.56 7.93 7.95
CA SER A 119 -6.25 8.83 6.83
C SER A 119 -7.28 8.80 5.70
N GLN A 120 -7.98 7.71 5.56
CA GLN A 120 -9.11 7.57 4.64
C GLN A 120 -10.36 7.44 5.51
N SER A 121 -11.55 7.77 5.01
CA SER A 121 -12.83 7.39 5.64
C SER A 121 -13.00 5.85 5.59
N TYR A 122 -11.96 5.16 6.00
CA TYR A 122 -11.77 3.73 5.95
C TYR A 122 -12.58 3.08 7.05
N GLN A 123 -13.61 2.41 6.64
CA GLN A 123 -14.18 1.33 7.44
C GLN A 123 -13.42 0.04 7.10
N PRO A 124 -13.05 -0.80 8.08
CA PRO A 124 -12.51 -2.14 7.87
C PRO A 124 -13.64 -3.09 7.48
N SER A 125 -14.47 -2.65 6.59
CA SER A 125 -15.57 -3.42 6.03
C SER A 125 -15.11 -3.99 4.71
N LEU A 126 -15.67 -5.14 4.39
CA LEU A 126 -15.62 -5.75 3.08
C LEU A 126 -15.74 -4.67 2.01
N LEU A 127 -14.78 -4.60 1.10
CA LEU A 127 -14.94 -3.76 -0.08
C LEU A 127 -16.06 -4.35 -0.92
N ALA A 128 -17.00 -3.52 -1.35
CA ALA A 128 -18.15 -3.97 -2.11
C ALA A 128 -18.25 -3.26 -3.45
N CYS A 129 -18.57 -4.02 -4.49
CA CYS A 129 -18.88 -3.51 -5.83
C CYS A 129 -19.87 -4.46 -6.48
N GLY A 130 -21.09 -3.98 -6.78
CA GLY A 130 -22.15 -4.81 -7.32
C GLY A 130 -22.47 -6.01 -6.41
N ASP A 131 -22.32 -7.21 -6.95
CA ASP A 131 -22.51 -8.48 -6.24
C ASP A 131 -21.24 -9.04 -5.60
N LEU A 132 -20.10 -8.31 -5.68
CA LEU A 132 -18.82 -8.72 -5.12
C LEU A 132 -18.56 -8.09 -3.76
N THR A 133 -17.95 -8.89 -2.87
CA THR A 133 -17.29 -8.41 -1.67
C THR A 133 -15.86 -8.94 -1.60
N LEU A 134 -14.92 -8.10 -1.19
CA LEU A 134 -13.52 -8.45 -0.96
C LEU A 134 -13.16 -8.13 0.49
N ASP A 135 -12.66 -9.13 1.21
CA ASP A 135 -12.10 -8.94 2.53
C ASP A 135 -10.60 -8.64 2.44
N PRO A 136 -10.16 -7.40 2.74
CA PRO A 136 -8.75 -7.05 2.69
C PRO A 136 -7.86 -7.78 3.69
N ALA A 137 -8.43 -8.33 4.77
CA ALA A 137 -7.66 -9.03 5.79
C ALA A 137 -7.33 -10.47 5.38
N SER A 138 -8.29 -11.16 4.75
CA SER A 138 -8.12 -12.56 4.35
C SER A 138 -7.78 -12.77 2.87
N GLY A 139 -7.96 -11.74 2.02
CA GLY A 139 -7.84 -11.84 0.56
C GLY A 139 -8.96 -12.66 -0.08
N LEU A 140 -10.08 -12.84 0.62
CA LEU A 140 -11.23 -13.59 0.15
C LEU A 140 -12.14 -12.71 -0.72
N LEU A 141 -12.35 -13.10 -1.96
CA LEU A 141 -13.33 -12.51 -2.87
C LEU A 141 -14.59 -13.40 -2.88
N GLN A 142 -15.75 -12.80 -2.66
CA GLN A 142 -17.03 -13.50 -2.54
C GLN A 142 -18.08 -12.89 -3.47
N CYS A 143 -18.91 -13.77 -4.05
CA CYS A 143 -20.10 -13.43 -4.82
C CYS A 143 -21.24 -14.38 -4.39
N GLY A 144 -22.25 -13.87 -3.69
CA GLY A 144 -23.28 -14.71 -3.07
C GLY A 144 -22.68 -15.77 -2.16
N ASP A 145 -23.01 -17.05 -2.38
CA ASP A 145 -22.51 -18.18 -1.61
C ASP A 145 -21.16 -18.72 -2.11
N THR A 146 -20.64 -18.20 -3.22
CA THR A 146 -19.38 -18.65 -3.82
C THR A 146 -18.25 -17.72 -3.45
N SER A 147 -17.11 -18.30 -3.02
CA SER A 147 -15.92 -17.53 -2.69
C SER A 147 -14.66 -18.15 -3.26
N LEU A 148 -13.64 -17.33 -3.46
CA LEU A 148 -12.30 -17.75 -3.84
C LEU A 148 -11.25 -16.83 -3.22
N ARG A 149 -10.05 -17.37 -2.98
CA ARG A 149 -8.92 -16.58 -2.53
C ARG A 149 -8.12 -16.09 -3.72
N LEU A 150 -7.82 -14.80 -3.76
CA LEU A 150 -6.96 -14.20 -4.77
C LEU A 150 -5.48 -14.40 -4.42
N GLY A 151 -4.63 -14.57 -5.44
CA GLY A 151 -3.18 -14.49 -5.29
C GLY A 151 -2.74 -13.04 -5.03
N GLY A 152 -1.52 -12.84 -4.49
CA GLY A 152 -1.07 -11.52 -4.03
C GLY A 152 -1.29 -10.37 -5.02
N ARG A 153 -0.83 -10.48 -6.26
CA ARG A 153 -0.98 -9.41 -7.27
C ARG A 153 -2.43 -9.25 -7.75
N GLU A 154 -3.15 -10.35 -7.90
CA GLU A 154 -4.58 -10.31 -8.24
C GLU A 154 -5.42 -9.64 -7.15
N PHE A 155 -5.10 -9.92 -5.88
CA PHE A 155 -5.71 -9.25 -4.73
C PHE A 155 -5.46 -7.74 -4.77
N GLN A 156 -4.19 -7.34 -4.94
CA GLN A 156 -3.81 -5.92 -4.98
C GLN A 156 -4.53 -5.17 -6.12
N ILE A 157 -4.65 -5.79 -7.29
CA ILE A 157 -5.39 -5.23 -8.43
C ILE A 157 -6.89 -5.10 -8.10
N MET A 158 -7.52 -6.16 -7.56
CA MET A 158 -8.93 -6.09 -7.18
C MET A 158 -9.17 -5.06 -6.07
N GLU A 159 -8.29 -4.99 -5.08
CA GLU A 159 -8.36 -3.98 -4.02
C GLU A 159 -8.30 -2.56 -4.60
N LEU A 160 -7.39 -2.28 -5.54
CA LEU A 160 -7.27 -0.99 -6.22
C LEU A 160 -8.59 -0.59 -6.88
N PHE A 161 -9.16 -1.48 -7.68
CA PHE A 161 -10.41 -1.22 -8.39
C PHE A 161 -11.62 -1.10 -7.44
N MET A 162 -11.72 -1.94 -6.42
CA MET A 162 -12.85 -1.92 -5.49
C MET A 162 -12.80 -0.74 -4.52
N ARG A 163 -11.64 -0.13 -4.29
CA ARG A 163 -11.52 1.13 -3.54
C ARG A 163 -11.94 2.36 -4.35
N SER A 164 -11.87 2.26 -5.66
CA SER A 164 -12.22 3.36 -6.57
C SER A 164 -13.11 2.84 -7.72
N PRO A 165 -14.35 2.43 -7.41
CA PRO A 165 -15.27 1.90 -8.41
C PRO A 165 -15.53 2.93 -9.52
N ARG A 166 -15.59 2.47 -10.76
CA ARG A 166 -15.79 3.28 -11.97
C ARG A 166 -14.62 4.21 -12.35
N GLN A 167 -13.52 4.17 -11.59
CA GLN A 167 -12.30 4.87 -12.01
C GLN A 167 -11.57 4.04 -13.05
N VAL A 168 -11.11 4.71 -14.11
CA VAL A 168 -10.26 4.10 -15.14
C VAL A 168 -8.82 4.21 -14.71
N PHE A 169 -8.11 3.09 -14.69
CA PHE A 169 -6.67 3.04 -14.42
C PHE A 169 -5.94 2.59 -15.68
N SER A 170 -4.91 3.32 -16.09
CA SER A 170 -4.05 2.90 -17.19
C SER A 170 -3.22 1.67 -16.80
N ALA A 171 -2.71 0.95 -17.79
CA ALA A 171 -1.85 -0.21 -17.51
C ALA A 171 -0.56 0.20 -16.80
N GLU A 172 -0.01 1.36 -17.15
CA GLU A 172 1.17 1.97 -16.53
C GLU A 172 0.90 2.29 -15.06
N HIS A 173 -0.23 2.94 -14.76
CA HIS A 173 -0.60 3.24 -13.37
C HIS A 173 -0.76 1.96 -12.53
N ILE A 174 -1.44 0.92 -13.08
CA ILE A 174 -1.57 -0.37 -12.41
C ILE A 174 -0.19 -1.00 -12.18
N MET A 175 0.69 -0.94 -13.18
CA MET A 175 2.04 -1.46 -13.10
C MET A 175 2.83 -0.79 -11.97
N GLU A 176 2.89 0.53 -11.97
CA GLU A 176 3.58 1.33 -10.97
C GLU A 176 3.03 1.08 -9.56
N ARG A 177 1.69 1.07 -9.43
CA ARG A 177 1.02 0.92 -8.14
C ARG A 177 1.19 -0.47 -7.51
N ILE A 178 1.27 -1.52 -8.34
CA ILE A 178 1.25 -2.92 -7.89
C ILE A 178 2.64 -3.57 -7.92
N TRP A 179 3.53 -3.15 -8.82
CA TRP A 179 4.88 -3.70 -8.94
C TRP A 179 5.98 -2.77 -8.42
N GLY A 180 5.68 -1.48 -8.25
CA GLY A 180 6.67 -0.49 -7.79
C GLY A 180 7.51 0.10 -8.92
N TRP A 181 8.41 1.03 -8.56
CA TRP A 181 9.23 1.75 -9.53
C TRP A 181 10.40 0.94 -10.08
N ASP A 182 11.04 0.13 -9.24
CA ASP A 182 12.30 -0.57 -9.55
C ASP A 182 12.09 -2.02 -10.01
N ASN A 183 10.90 -2.36 -10.53
CA ASN A 183 10.67 -3.73 -10.95
C ASN A 183 11.05 -3.96 -12.41
N GLU A 184 11.66 -5.12 -12.69
CA GLU A 184 12.07 -5.57 -14.03
C GLU A 184 10.93 -6.18 -14.86
N ALA A 185 9.69 -6.22 -14.31
CA ALA A 185 8.58 -6.86 -15.00
C ALA A 185 8.08 -5.99 -16.17
N GLU A 186 7.73 -6.63 -17.27
CA GLU A 186 7.16 -5.96 -18.42
C GLU A 186 5.66 -5.66 -18.21
N ILE A 187 5.12 -4.64 -18.87
CA ILE A 187 3.71 -4.22 -18.80
C ILE A 187 2.71 -5.34 -19.10
N ASN A 188 3.14 -6.38 -19.80
CA ASN A 188 2.33 -7.54 -20.15
C ASN A 188 1.82 -8.32 -18.92
N VAL A 189 2.52 -8.24 -17.77
CA VAL A 189 2.07 -8.89 -16.51
C VAL A 189 0.73 -8.32 -16.04
N VAL A 190 0.45 -7.04 -16.32
CA VAL A 190 -0.84 -6.42 -16.01
C VAL A 190 -1.94 -7.11 -16.81
N TRP A 191 -1.74 -7.29 -18.11
CA TRP A 191 -2.73 -7.92 -18.99
C TRP A 191 -3.02 -9.37 -18.60
N VAL A 192 -1.98 -10.10 -18.22
CA VAL A 192 -2.13 -11.49 -17.74
C VAL A 192 -2.98 -11.54 -16.47
N ASN A 193 -2.68 -10.68 -15.49
CA ASN A 193 -3.44 -10.63 -14.24
C ASN A 193 -4.89 -10.19 -14.45
N ILE A 194 -5.13 -9.18 -15.27
CA ILE A 194 -6.50 -8.76 -15.66
C ILE A 194 -7.26 -9.91 -16.32
N SER A 195 -6.61 -10.65 -17.23
CA SER A 195 -7.23 -11.82 -17.89
C SER A 195 -7.59 -12.92 -16.87
N ASN A 196 -6.70 -13.21 -15.95
CA ASN A 196 -6.93 -14.20 -14.88
C ASN A 196 -8.07 -13.76 -13.94
N LEU A 197 -8.08 -12.50 -13.53
CA LEU A 197 -9.17 -11.93 -12.72
C LEU A 197 -10.52 -12.05 -13.42
N ARG A 198 -10.62 -11.72 -14.72
CA ARG A 198 -11.85 -11.90 -15.49
C ARG A 198 -12.35 -13.35 -15.47
N LYS A 199 -11.44 -14.32 -15.64
CA LYS A 199 -11.80 -15.74 -15.56
C LYS A 199 -12.32 -16.11 -14.17
N LYS A 200 -11.68 -15.61 -13.10
CA LYS A 200 -12.07 -15.85 -11.70
C LYS A 200 -13.43 -15.21 -11.39
N LEU A 201 -13.66 -13.95 -11.78
CA LEU A 201 -14.96 -13.29 -11.63
C LEU A 201 -16.09 -14.08 -12.31
N LYS A 202 -15.85 -14.53 -13.54
CA LYS A 202 -16.80 -15.39 -14.27
C LYS A 202 -17.02 -16.73 -13.58
N SER A 203 -15.97 -17.34 -12.98
CA SER A 203 -16.08 -18.65 -12.33
C SER A 203 -16.93 -18.64 -11.06
N ILE A 204 -17.02 -17.50 -10.36
CA ILE A 204 -17.88 -17.31 -9.18
C ILE A 204 -19.26 -16.74 -9.53
N GLY A 205 -19.56 -16.61 -10.84
CA GLY A 205 -20.85 -16.16 -11.32
C GLY A 205 -21.15 -14.67 -11.14
N SER A 206 -20.11 -13.84 -10.92
CA SER A 206 -20.31 -12.41 -10.74
C SER A 206 -20.71 -11.73 -12.04
N ARG A 207 -21.60 -10.74 -11.93
CA ARG A 207 -21.93 -9.80 -13.00
C ARG A 207 -20.93 -8.65 -13.11
N VAL A 208 -20.09 -8.45 -12.08
CA VAL A 208 -19.00 -7.47 -12.11
C VAL A 208 -17.87 -7.97 -12.99
N THR A 209 -17.30 -7.09 -13.81
CA THR A 209 -16.19 -7.42 -14.68
C THR A 209 -15.20 -6.27 -14.80
N LEU A 210 -13.95 -6.61 -15.13
CA LEU A 210 -12.93 -5.63 -15.48
C LEU A 210 -13.07 -5.28 -16.98
N ARG A 211 -13.63 -4.11 -17.27
CA ARG A 211 -13.81 -3.63 -18.64
C ARG A 211 -12.53 -2.94 -19.13
N ALA A 212 -12.21 -3.14 -20.41
CA ALA A 212 -11.15 -2.40 -21.08
C ALA A 212 -11.74 -1.18 -21.78
N ASN A 213 -11.24 0.00 -21.42
CA ASN A 213 -11.52 1.25 -22.13
C ASN A 213 -10.39 1.50 -23.13
N ARG A 214 -10.70 1.41 -24.42
CA ARG A 214 -9.70 1.45 -25.50
C ARG A 214 -8.87 2.73 -25.43
N GLY A 215 -7.54 2.58 -25.30
CA GLY A 215 -6.58 3.68 -25.20
C GLY A 215 -6.53 4.38 -23.85
N LEU A 216 -7.34 3.99 -22.85
CA LEU A 216 -7.38 4.62 -21.53
C LEU A 216 -6.99 3.68 -20.39
N GLY A 217 -7.31 2.38 -20.48
CA GLY A 217 -6.98 1.43 -19.42
C GLY A 217 -8.14 0.51 -19.05
N TYR A 218 -8.31 0.24 -17.78
CA TYR A 218 -9.30 -0.69 -17.23
C TYR A 218 -10.15 -0.04 -16.14
N GLU A 219 -11.37 -0.49 -16.00
CA GLU A 219 -12.29 -0.13 -14.93
C GLU A 219 -13.05 -1.35 -14.41
N LEU A 220 -13.52 -1.28 -13.18
CA LEU A 220 -14.42 -2.26 -12.59
C LEU A 220 -15.86 -1.81 -12.84
N GLU A 221 -16.62 -2.60 -13.61
CA GLU A 221 -17.99 -2.31 -14.01
C GLU A 221 -18.95 -3.38 -13.47
N ASP A 222 -20.04 -2.93 -12.85
CA ASP A 222 -21.18 -3.79 -12.53
C ASP A 222 -22.13 -3.76 -13.74
N ALA A 223 -22.25 -4.91 -14.45
CA ALA A 223 -23.17 -5.07 -15.55
C ALA A 223 -24.59 -5.23 -15.00
N THR A 224 -25.23 -4.10 -14.71
CA THR A 224 -26.67 -4.04 -14.35
C THR A 224 -27.56 -4.42 -15.51
#